data_283d2dd032d9e4fd9ffeca4d6275fd60
#
_entry.id   283d2dd032d9e4fd9ffeca4d6275fd60
#
_cell.length_a   1.000
_cell.length_b   1.000
_cell.length_c   1.000
_cell.angle_alpha   90.00
_cell.angle_beta   90.00
_cell.angle_gamma   90.00
#
_symmetry.space_group_name_H-M   'P 1'
#
loop_
_entity.id
_entity.type
_entity.pdbx_description
1 polymer ?
#
loop_
_entity_poly.entity_id
_entity_poly.type
_entity_poly.pdbx_seq_one_letter_code
_entity_poly.pdbx_strand_id
1 'polypeptide(L)'
;MKEQNYSNHTRWVPLYHFVVYTMCLVLIAGSAVSVYRHWILSNSQIQRNGGMLIPSLMLLASILILLITFYARSFALKAQDRAIRAEENLRHFAITGNLMDNRLTTGQIVALRFAPNNELLDLANMAAEKDLSPKEIKQAIKNWKADHHRV
;
A
#
# COMPACT_ATOMS: atom_id res chain seq x y z
N MET A 1 -3.09 -23.44 7.60
CA MET A 1 -2.73 -22.02 7.30
C MET A 1 -1.87 -21.52 8.47
N LYS A 2 -0.88 -20.64 8.21
CA LYS A 2 -0.06 -20.09 9.32
C LYS A 2 -0.94 -19.18 10.17
N GLU A 3 -0.82 -19.30 11.48
CA GLU A 3 -1.47 -18.40 12.42
C GLU A 3 -0.95 -16.97 12.21
N GLN A 4 -1.88 -16.01 12.17
CA GLN A 4 -1.56 -14.60 11.98
C GLN A 4 -1.64 -13.89 13.35
N ASN A 5 -0.66 -13.02 13.60
CA ASN A 5 -0.56 -12.25 14.84
C ASN A 5 0.05 -10.86 14.57
N TYR A 6 0.23 -10.07 15.62
CA TYR A 6 0.78 -8.72 15.51
C TYR A 6 2.14 -8.68 14.79
N SER A 7 3.01 -9.67 14.98
CA SER A 7 4.37 -9.65 14.42
C SER A 7 4.42 -10.03 12.93
N ASN A 8 3.46 -10.82 12.43
CA ASN A 8 3.47 -11.38 11.07
C ASN A 8 2.29 -10.96 10.20
N HIS A 9 1.48 -9.98 10.64
CA HIS A 9 0.29 -9.55 9.91
C HIS A 9 0.59 -8.75 8.63
N THR A 10 1.81 -8.23 8.46
CA THR A 10 2.18 -7.44 7.27
C THR A 10 2.40 -8.35 6.07
N ARG A 11 1.67 -8.09 4.98
CA ARG A 11 1.85 -8.86 3.74
C ARG A 11 2.89 -8.21 2.84
N TRP A 12 3.98 -8.93 2.62
CA TRP A 12 4.96 -8.60 1.60
C TRP A 12 4.69 -9.38 0.34
N VAL A 13 4.67 -8.70 -0.80
CA VAL A 13 4.60 -9.30 -2.14
C VAL A 13 5.98 -9.16 -2.77
N PRO A 14 6.86 -10.19 -2.70
CA PRO A 14 8.27 -10.05 -3.09
C PRO A 14 8.45 -9.60 -4.54
N LEU A 15 7.66 -10.16 -5.46
CA LEU A 15 7.71 -9.81 -6.88
C LEU A 15 7.45 -8.32 -7.10
N TYR A 16 6.46 -7.76 -6.40
CA TYR A 16 6.10 -6.36 -6.51
C TYR A 16 7.14 -5.44 -5.82
N HIS A 17 7.46 -5.70 -4.55
CA HIS A 17 8.27 -4.79 -3.74
C HIS A 17 9.76 -4.82 -4.11
N PHE A 18 10.28 -5.98 -4.53
CA PHE A 18 11.69 -6.10 -4.84
C PHE A 18 11.94 -6.09 -6.36
N VAL A 19 11.24 -6.94 -7.14
CA VAL A 19 11.54 -7.07 -8.57
C VAL A 19 11.08 -5.83 -9.33
N VAL A 20 9.79 -5.44 -9.22
CA VAL A 20 9.23 -4.34 -10.01
C VAL A 20 9.94 -3.02 -9.69
N TYR A 21 10.11 -2.67 -8.40
CA TYR A 21 10.80 -1.43 -8.03
C TYR A 21 12.27 -1.43 -8.44
N THR A 22 12.98 -2.55 -8.30
CA THR A 22 14.38 -2.64 -8.76
C THR A 22 14.47 -2.46 -10.27
N MET A 23 13.59 -3.07 -11.05
CA MET A 23 13.53 -2.87 -12.51
C MET A 23 13.24 -1.41 -12.88
N CYS A 24 12.32 -0.74 -12.19
CA CYS A 24 12.05 0.68 -12.41
C CYS A 24 13.30 1.54 -12.14
N LEU A 25 14.02 1.27 -11.04
CA LEU A 25 15.24 2.01 -10.71
C LEU A 25 16.35 1.78 -11.76
N VAL A 26 16.52 0.55 -12.23
CA VAL A 26 17.49 0.22 -13.30
C VAL A 26 17.14 0.96 -14.60
N LEU A 27 15.85 1.01 -14.98
CA LEU A 27 15.40 1.75 -16.17
C LEU A 27 15.66 3.25 -16.04
N ILE A 28 15.38 3.84 -14.88
CA ILE A 28 15.64 5.27 -14.62
C ILE A 28 17.13 5.54 -14.68
N ALA A 29 17.95 4.75 -14.01
CA ALA A 29 19.39 4.93 -13.99
C ALA A 29 20.00 4.78 -15.39
N GLY A 30 19.62 3.75 -16.13
CA GLY A 30 20.08 3.52 -17.50
C GLY A 30 19.67 4.64 -18.47
N SER A 31 18.42 5.11 -18.35
CA SER A 31 17.93 6.22 -19.16
C SER A 31 18.63 7.53 -18.82
N ALA A 32 18.87 7.81 -17.54
CA ALA A 32 19.60 8.99 -17.09
C ALA A 32 21.05 9.00 -17.60
N VAL A 33 21.73 7.85 -17.50
CA VAL A 33 23.08 7.69 -18.07
C VAL A 33 23.07 7.90 -19.59
N SER A 34 22.04 7.40 -20.28
CA SER A 34 21.90 7.62 -21.74
C SER A 34 21.73 9.10 -22.09
N VAL A 35 20.88 9.83 -21.36
CA VAL A 35 20.71 11.29 -21.53
C VAL A 35 22.03 12.02 -21.28
N TYR A 36 22.71 11.70 -20.18
CA TYR A 36 23.98 12.31 -19.79
C TYR A 36 25.06 12.09 -20.86
N ARG A 37 25.22 10.85 -21.35
CA ARG A 37 26.18 10.52 -22.42
C ARG A 37 25.87 11.26 -23.71
N HIS A 38 24.61 11.34 -24.13
CA HIS A 38 24.21 12.08 -25.31
C HIS A 38 24.48 13.58 -25.16
N TRP A 39 24.22 14.15 -23.98
CA TRP A 39 24.50 15.55 -23.69
C TRP A 39 25.99 15.90 -23.77
N ILE A 40 26.87 15.06 -23.17
CA ILE A 40 28.31 15.26 -23.22
C ILE A 40 28.89 15.04 -24.64
N LEU A 41 28.45 13.98 -25.34
CA LEU A 41 28.98 13.62 -26.65
C LEU A 41 28.38 14.48 -27.76
N SER A 42 27.27 15.16 -27.57
CA SER A 42 26.68 16.13 -28.50
C SER A 42 27.62 17.31 -28.79
N ASN A 43 28.61 17.58 -27.94
CA ASN A 43 29.63 18.56 -28.17
C ASN A 43 30.71 18.08 -29.17
N SER A 44 30.76 16.81 -29.54
CA SER A 44 31.64 16.28 -30.58
C SER A 44 30.91 16.21 -31.93
N GLN A 45 31.52 16.65 -32.99
CA GLN A 45 30.96 16.74 -34.34
C GLN A 45 30.38 15.42 -34.91
N ILE A 46 30.71 14.30 -34.30
CA ILE A 46 30.42 12.95 -34.78
C ILE A 46 28.94 12.52 -34.47
N GLN A 47 28.24 13.17 -33.55
CA GLN A 47 26.96 12.68 -33.02
C GLN A 47 25.77 13.60 -33.23
N ARG A 48 25.86 14.54 -34.16
CA ARG A 48 24.74 15.46 -34.48
C ARG A 48 23.46 14.77 -35.00
N ASN A 49 23.52 13.50 -35.43
CA ASN A 49 22.39 12.79 -36.02
C ASN A 49 21.58 11.91 -35.03
N GLY A 50 22.02 11.74 -33.82
CA GLY A 50 21.29 10.98 -32.79
C GLY A 50 20.66 11.91 -31.78
N GLY A 51 19.47 12.43 -32.11
CA GLY A 51 18.77 13.42 -31.29
C GLY A 51 18.60 13.02 -29.82
N MET A 52 18.66 14.01 -28.92
CA MET A 52 18.39 13.86 -27.47
C MET A 52 16.92 13.42 -27.18
N LEU A 53 16.05 13.44 -28.18
CA LEU A 53 14.64 13.17 -28.02
C LEU A 53 14.38 11.76 -27.46
N ILE A 54 14.97 10.73 -28.07
CA ILE A 54 14.72 9.33 -27.66
C ILE A 54 15.18 9.05 -26.23
N PRO A 55 16.43 9.38 -25.83
CA PRO A 55 16.88 9.20 -24.46
C PRO A 55 16.03 9.96 -23.44
N SER A 56 15.62 11.19 -23.78
CA SER A 56 14.79 12.01 -22.90
C SER A 56 13.37 11.43 -22.75
N LEU A 57 12.78 10.94 -23.82
CA LEU A 57 11.48 10.25 -23.77
C LEU A 57 11.55 8.95 -23.00
N MET A 58 12.65 8.19 -23.11
CA MET A 58 12.88 6.97 -22.32
C MET A 58 12.98 7.28 -20.84
N LEU A 59 13.68 8.35 -20.46
CA LEU A 59 13.77 8.78 -19.06
C LEU A 59 12.38 9.21 -18.54
N LEU A 60 11.66 10.00 -19.29
CA LEU A 60 10.32 10.40 -18.94
C LEU A 60 9.39 9.19 -18.77
N ALA A 61 9.41 8.24 -19.72
CA ALA A 61 8.61 7.03 -19.66
C ALA A 61 8.96 6.17 -18.44
N SER A 62 10.24 6.02 -18.09
CA SER A 62 10.66 5.24 -16.92
C SER A 62 10.17 5.86 -15.61
N ILE A 63 10.19 7.19 -15.49
CA ILE A 63 9.62 7.92 -14.35
C ILE A 63 8.10 7.72 -14.28
N LEU A 64 7.40 7.84 -15.42
CA LEU A 64 5.96 7.60 -15.48
C LEU A 64 5.58 6.18 -15.06
N ILE A 65 6.34 5.17 -15.49
CA ILE A 65 6.11 3.77 -15.07
C ILE A 65 6.25 3.63 -13.56
N LEU A 66 7.27 4.23 -12.94
CA LEU A 66 7.43 4.21 -11.49
C LEU A 66 6.24 4.86 -10.77
N LEU A 67 5.80 6.02 -11.25
CA LEU A 67 4.65 6.71 -10.68
C LEU A 67 3.36 5.90 -10.83
N ILE A 68 3.10 5.33 -12.01
CA ILE A 68 1.92 4.48 -12.25
C ILE A 68 1.95 3.27 -11.30
N THR A 69 3.08 2.62 -11.17
CA THR A 69 3.26 1.47 -10.26
C THR A 69 2.93 1.84 -8.82
N PHE A 70 3.44 2.98 -8.35
CA PHE A 70 3.18 3.49 -7.00
C PHE A 70 1.69 3.82 -6.78
N TYR A 71 1.08 4.58 -7.71
CA TYR A 71 -0.31 4.98 -7.59
C TYR A 71 -1.29 3.82 -7.76
N ALA A 72 -1.03 2.88 -8.66
CA ALA A 72 -1.86 1.69 -8.84
C ALA A 72 -2.00 0.90 -7.53
N ARG A 73 -0.88 0.67 -6.82
CA ARG A 73 -0.92 0.02 -5.52
C ARG A 73 -1.62 0.87 -4.47
N SER A 74 -1.32 2.17 -4.43
CA SER A 74 -1.93 3.08 -3.47
C SER A 74 -3.46 3.12 -3.61
N PHE A 75 -3.97 3.13 -4.83
CA PHE A 75 -5.41 3.11 -5.10
C PHE A 75 -6.05 1.76 -4.75
N ALA A 76 -5.37 0.65 -5.07
CA ALA A 76 -5.83 -0.67 -4.68
C ALA A 76 -5.96 -0.82 -3.16
N LEU A 77 -4.97 -0.35 -2.39
CA LEU A 77 -5.01 -0.36 -0.93
C LEU A 77 -6.13 0.53 -0.38
N LYS A 78 -6.34 1.73 -0.93
CA LYS A 78 -7.44 2.60 -0.51
C LYS A 78 -8.82 1.98 -0.81
N ALA A 79 -8.97 1.31 -1.96
CA ALA A 79 -10.20 0.59 -2.30
C ALA A 79 -10.43 -0.59 -1.34
N GLN A 80 -9.38 -1.33 -1.01
CA GLN A 80 -9.42 -2.42 -0.03
C GLN A 80 -9.85 -1.92 1.35
N ASP A 81 -9.28 -0.80 1.83
CA ASP A 81 -9.62 -0.24 3.15
C ASP A 81 -11.10 0.19 3.21
N ARG A 82 -11.65 0.70 2.10
CA ARG A 82 -13.09 1.04 2.00
C ARG A 82 -13.96 -0.22 2.04
N ALA A 83 -13.56 -1.28 1.35
CA ALA A 83 -14.27 -2.57 1.39
C ALA A 83 -14.26 -3.16 2.80
N ILE A 84 -13.10 -3.21 3.45
CA ILE A 84 -12.96 -3.68 4.83
C ILE A 84 -13.85 -2.87 5.79
N ARG A 85 -13.89 -1.54 5.63
CA ARG A 85 -14.76 -0.70 6.44
C ARG A 85 -16.25 -1.08 6.27
N ALA A 86 -16.68 -1.36 5.04
CA ALA A 86 -18.06 -1.77 4.79
C ALA A 86 -18.34 -3.17 5.37
N GLU A 87 -17.44 -4.11 5.22
CA GLU A 87 -17.53 -5.47 5.75
C GLU A 87 -17.58 -5.46 7.29
N GLU A 88 -16.73 -4.71 7.96
CA GLU A 88 -16.70 -4.66 9.43
C GLU A 88 -17.89 -3.88 10.00
N ASN A 89 -18.40 -2.85 9.31
CA ASN A 89 -19.67 -2.22 9.68
C ASN A 89 -20.85 -3.18 9.55
N LEU A 90 -20.92 -3.96 8.47
CA LEU A 90 -21.96 -4.98 8.31
C LEU A 90 -21.84 -6.06 9.39
N ARG A 91 -20.61 -6.50 9.70
CA ARG A 91 -20.36 -7.47 10.78
C ARG A 91 -20.81 -6.94 12.14
N HIS A 92 -20.49 -5.70 12.47
CA HIS A 92 -20.91 -5.04 13.70
C HIS A 92 -22.45 -4.91 13.76
N PHE A 93 -23.05 -4.52 12.64
CA PHE A 93 -24.53 -4.44 12.53
C PHE A 93 -25.19 -5.80 12.72
N ALA A 94 -24.64 -6.86 12.16
CA ALA A 94 -25.16 -8.22 12.33
C ALA A 94 -25.10 -8.72 13.79
N ILE A 95 -24.16 -8.20 14.60
CA ILE A 95 -24.00 -8.56 16.00
C ILE A 95 -24.88 -7.70 16.91
N THR A 96 -24.99 -6.39 16.63
CA THR A 96 -25.57 -5.40 17.57
C THR A 96 -26.85 -4.74 17.08
N GLY A 97 -27.20 -4.87 15.80
CA GLY A 97 -28.24 -4.09 15.14
C GLY A 97 -27.87 -2.64 14.83
N ASN A 98 -26.65 -2.21 15.16
CA ASN A 98 -26.16 -0.83 14.95
C ASN A 98 -24.86 -0.82 14.15
N LEU A 99 -24.62 0.25 13.40
CA LEU A 99 -23.33 0.50 12.76
C LEU A 99 -22.27 0.85 13.81
N MET A 100 -21.00 0.69 13.45
CA MET A 100 -19.86 1.13 14.29
C MET A 100 -19.96 2.64 14.56
N ASP A 101 -19.41 3.06 15.70
CA ASP A 101 -19.31 4.47 16.09
C ASP A 101 -18.65 5.30 14.98
N ASN A 102 -19.26 6.41 14.61
CA ASN A 102 -18.78 7.30 13.54
C ASN A 102 -17.49 8.05 13.89
N ARG A 103 -17.10 8.06 15.16
CA ARG A 103 -15.79 8.58 15.61
C ARG A 103 -14.63 7.70 15.16
N LEU A 104 -14.89 6.42 14.85
CA LEU A 104 -13.84 5.51 14.40
C LEU A 104 -13.37 5.86 12.99
N THR A 105 -12.08 6.08 12.85
CA THR A 105 -11.41 6.30 11.56
C THR A 105 -11.35 4.99 10.75
N THR A 106 -11.18 5.11 9.43
CA THR A 106 -11.00 3.93 8.57
C THR A 106 -9.82 3.06 9.01
N GLY A 107 -8.71 3.66 9.45
CA GLY A 107 -7.54 2.92 9.94
C GLY A 107 -7.83 2.12 11.22
N GLN A 108 -8.61 2.66 12.14
CA GLN A 108 -9.04 1.95 13.35
C GLN A 108 -9.96 0.77 13.01
N ILE A 109 -10.95 0.97 12.11
CA ILE A 109 -11.84 -0.10 11.66
C ILE A 109 -11.05 -1.20 10.93
N VAL A 110 -10.10 -0.82 10.08
CA VAL A 110 -9.19 -1.78 9.41
C VAL A 110 -8.34 -2.55 10.43
N ALA A 111 -7.99 -1.98 11.57
CA ALA A 111 -7.30 -2.71 12.63
C ALA A 111 -8.23 -3.66 13.39
N LEU A 112 -9.47 -3.26 13.63
CA LEU A 112 -10.48 -4.06 14.33
C LEU A 112 -10.88 -5.34 13.59
N ARG A 113 -10.66 -5.44 12.27
CA ARG A 113 -10.98 -6.67 11.50
C ARG A 113 -10.26 -7.93 12.00
N PHE A 114 -9.12 -7.76 12.67
CA PHE A 114 -8.36 -8.86 13.25
C PHE A 114 -8.91 -9.34 14.60
N ALA A 115 -9.84 -8.60 15.20
CA ALA A 115 -10.49 -9.01 16.43
C ALA A 115 -11.60 -10.04 16.14
N PRO A 116 -11.73 -11.11 16.93
CA PRO A 116 -12.85 -12.04 16.83
C PRO A 116 -14.14 -11.37 17.35
N ASN A 117 -15.30 -12.00 17.10
CA ASN A 117 -16.60 -11.41 17.45
C ASN A 117 -16.77 -11.10 18.95
N ASN A 118 -16.19 -11.92 19.80
CA ASN A 118 -16.23 -11.74 21.26
C ASN A 118 -15.35 -10.60 21.79
N GLU A 119 -14.38 -10.13 21.01
CA GLU A 119 -13.52 -8.99 21.39
C GLU A 119 -13.86 -7.71 20.62
N LEU A 120 -14.54 -7.83 19.48
CA LEU A 120 -14.79 -6.72 18.56
C LEU A 120 -15.51 -5.54 19.23
N LEU A 121 -16.58 -5.81 19.99
CA LEU A 121 -17.41 -4.76 20.56
C LEU A 121 -16.67 -3.95 21.63
N ASP A 122 -16.00 -4.64 22.54
CA ASP A 122 -15.25 -3.98 23.62
C ASP A 122 -14.09 -3.16 23.06
N LEU A 123 -13.37 -3.73 22.07
CA LEU A 123 -12.25 -3.04 21.40
C LEU A 123 -12.74 -1.85 20.57
N ALA A 124 -13.88 -1.95 19.89
CA ALA A 124 -14.45 -0.84 19.13
C ALA A 124 -14.87 0.32 20.04
N ASN A 125 -15.54 0.03 21.15
CA ASN A 125 -15.93 1.02 22.15
C ASN A 125 -14.70 1.69 22.77
N MET A 126 -13.73 0.89 23.20
CA MET A 126 -12.48 1.41 23.77
C MET A 126 -11.70 2.26 22.76
N ALA A 127 -11.66 1.87 21.49
CA ALA A 127 -11.00 2.63 20.45
C ALA A 127 -11.69 3.98 20.18
N ALA A 128 -13.03 4.00 20.22
CA ALA A 128 -13.82 5.23 20.05
C ALA A 128 -13.71 6.21 21.24
N GLU A 129 -13.65 5.66 22.48
CA GLU A 129 -13.59 6.47 23.70
C GLU A 129 -12.17 7.04 23.98
N LYS A 130 -11.14 6.23 23.72
CA LYS A 130 -9.76 6.58 24.04
C LYS A 130 -8.95 7.03 22.83
N ASP A 131 -9.57 7.13 21.67
CA ASP A 131 -8.93 7.45 20.37
C ASP A 131 -7.66 6.60 20.10
N LEU A 132 -7.76 5.28 20.29
CA LEU A 132 -6.64 4.37 20.15
C LEU A 132 -6.11 4.37 18.71
N SER A 133 -4.81 4.43 18.55
CA SER A 133 -4.18 4.26 17.25
C SER A 133 -4.43 2.83 16.68
N PRO A 134 -4.39 2.64 15.35
CA PRO A 134 -4.49 1.32 14.74
C PRO A 134 -3.46 0.31 15.27
N LYS A 135 -2.31 0.80 15.73
CA LYS A 135 -1.25 -0.02 16.33
C LYS A 135 -1.67 -0.53 17.71
N GLU A 136 -2.17 0.35 18.56
CA GLU A 136 -2.65 -0.01 19.91
C GLU A 136 -3.82 -0.98 19.85
N ILE A 137 -4.77 -0.75 18.94
CA ILE A 137 -5.89 -1.70 18.70
C ILE A 137 -5.35 -3.09 18.38
N LYS A 138 -4.42 -3.20 17.42
CA LYS A 138 -3.81 -4.49 17.04
C LYS A 138 -3.05 -5.15 18.20
N GLN A 139 -2.42 -4.39 19.07
CA GLN A 139 -1.72 -4.90 20.25
C GLN A 139 -2.67 -5.37 21.35
N ALA A 140 -3.87 -4.78 21.42
CA ALA A 140 -4.88 -5.15 22.40
C ALA A 140 -5.65 -6.44 22.05
N ILE A 141 -5.60 -6.90 20.79
CA ILE A 141 -6.26 -8.13 20.34
C ILE A 141 -5.56 -9.33 20.98
N LYS A 142 -6.32 -10.14 21.72
CA LYS A 142 -5.83 -11.36 22.36
C LYS A 142 -5.90 -12.57 21.43
N ASN A 143 -7.02 -12.73 20.74
CA ASN A 143 -7.27 -13.83 19.81
C ASN A 143 -7.37 -13.31 18.38
N TRP A 144 -6.37 -13.55 17.55
CA TRP A 144 -6.32 -13.00 16.21
C TRP A 144 -7.20 -13.77 15.23
N LYS A 145 -8.09 -13.07 14.55
CA LYS A 145 -8.79 -13.56 13.36
C LYS A 145 -7.90 -13.32 12.15
N ALA A 146 -7.42 -14.41 11.53
CA ALA A 146 -6.57 -14.30 10.36
C ALA A 146 -7.32 -13.72 9.15
N ASP A 147 -6.68 -12.79 8.43
CA ASP A 147 -7.16 -12.24 7.16
C ASP A 147 -6.11 -12.49 6.07
N HIS A 148 -6.37 -13.47 5.21
CA HIS A 148 -5.50 -13.89 4.13
C HIS A 148 -5.90 -13.32 2.76
N HIS A 149 -7.05 -12.63 2.65
CA HIS A 149 -7.59 -12.11 1.39
C HIS A 149 -7.19 -10.65 1.11
N ARG A 150 -5.90 -10.32 1.33
CA ARG A 150 -5.38 -8.96 1.08
C ARG A 150 -4.52 -8.88 -0.18
N VAL A 151 -4.53 -7.70 -0.83
CA VAL A 151 -3.63 -7.35 -1.94
C VAL A 151 -2.20 -7.13 -1.47
#